data_4a383ffb9691cd2e6bc1f241aa043696
#
_entry.id   4a383ffb9691cd2e6bc1f241aa043696
#
_cell.length_a   1.000
_cell.length_b   1.000
_cell.length_c   1.000
_cell.angle_alpha   90.00
_cell.angle_beta   90.00
_cell.angle_gamma   90.00
#
_symmetry.space_group_name_H-M   'P 1'
#
loop_
_entity.id
_entity.type
_entity.pdbx_description
1 polymer ?
#
loop_
_entity_poly.entity_id
_entity_poly.type
_entity_poly.pdbx_seq_one_letter_code
_entity_poly.pdbx_strand_id
1 'polypeptide(L)'
;MKRILLWLGIGALFLLLAGCGPSLGKEAAMDTPAGKPAGIVIKMLDVGQGDALLIQTGEQTILIDSGDVDARDKLQHELQAAGVTVIDKLIITHPHADHLGG
;
A
#
# COMPACT_ATOMS: atom_id res chain seq x y z
N MET A 1 -57.18 22.27 24.57
CA MET A 1 -56.18 21.41 25.24
C MET A 1 -56.16 19.96 24.74
N LYS A 2 -57.03 19.50 23.88
CA LYS A 2 -57.01 18.12 23.34
C LYS A 2 -56.16 17.91 22.10
N ARG A 3 -55.62 18.95 21.50
CA ARG A 3 -54.82 18.88 20.26
C ARG A 3 -53.31 18.76 20.47
N ILE A 4 -52.82 19.05 21.68
CA ILE A 4 -51.39 19.02 21.99
C ILE A 4 -50.91 17.60 22.34
N LEU A 5 -51.79 16.77 22.89
CA LEU A 5 -51.42 15.39 23.22
C LEU A 5 -51.29 14.46 22.02
N LEU A 6 -51.91 14.82 20.89
CA LEU A 6 -51.86 13.98 19.70
C LEU A 6 -50.49 14.07 18.96
N TRP A 7 -49.78 15.18 19.15
CA TRP A 7 -48.48 15.41 18.52
C TRP A 7 -47.31 14.77 19.27
N LEU A 8 -47.44 14.53 20.54
CA LEU A 8 -46.43 13.88 21.37
C LEU A 8 -46.39 12.37 21.14
N GLY A 9 -47.51 11.75 20.71
CA GLY A 9 -47.54 10.31 20.40
C GLY A 9 -46.93 9.92 19.07
N ILE A 10 -46.93 10.84 18.10
CA ILE A 10 -46.37 10.57 16.76
C ILE A 10 -44.87 10.76 16.75
N GLY A 11 -44.33 11.65 17.58
CA GLY A 11 -42.87 11.86 17.70
C GLY A 11 -42.14 10.70 18.36
N ALA A 12 -42.79 9.97 19.26
CA ALA A 12 -42.15 8.86 19.95
C ALA A 12 -42.09 7.57 19.12
N LEU A 13 -42.96 7.43 18.11
CA LEU A 13 -42.98 6.25 17.25
C LEU A 13 -41.89 6.31 16.12
N PHE A 14 -41.44 7.54 15.79
CA PHE A 14 -40.37 7.69 14.74
C PHE A 14 -38.96 7.45 15.27
N LEU A 15 -38.75 7.43 16.57
CA LEU A 15 -37.42 7.25 17.18
C LEU A 15 -37.00 5.80 17.30
N LEU A 16 -37.88 4.83 17.05
CA LEU A 16 -37.58 3.37 17.18
C LEU A 16 -37.27 2.65 15.88
N LEU A 17 -37.26 3.35 14.74
CA LEU A 17 -36.97 2.78 13.44
C LEU A 17 -35.60 3.18 12.85
N ALA A 18 -34.78 3.88 13.60
CA ALA A 18 -33.42 4.25 13.19
C ALA A 18 -32.36 3.31 13.82
N GLY A 19 -32.53 2.03 13.66
CA GLY A 19 -31.59 1.08 14.20
C GLY A 19 -31.54 -0.20 13.37
N CYS A 20 -30.59 -0.30 12.51
CA CYS A 20 -30.01 -1.40 11.75
C CYS A 20 -30.02 -1.15 10.25
N GLY A 21 -29.18 -0.19 9.81
CA GLY A 21 -28.60 -0.28 8.50
C GLY A 21 -27.49 -1.34 8.53
N PRO A 22 -27.38 -2.22 7.52
CA PRO A 22 -26.19 -3.06 7.40
C PRO A 22 -25.00 -2.14 7.25
N SER A 23 -24.14 -2.10 8.25
CA SER A 23 -22.80 -1.57 8.08
C SER A 23 -22.11 -2.48 7.08
N LEU A 24 -22.17 -2.12 5.80
CA LEU A 24 -21.16 -2.57 4.86
C LEU A 24 -19.83 -2.16 5.50
N GLY A 25 -19.13 -3.13 6.03
CA GLY A 25 -17.79 -2.97 6.50
C GLY A 25 -16.99 -2.35 5.35
N LYS A 26 -16.80 -1.05 5.42
CA LYS A 26 -15.73 -0.41 4.70
C LYS A 26 -14.49 -1.03 5.33
N GLU A 27 -13.96 -2.04 4.69
CA GLU A 27 -12.62 -2.49 4.96
C GLU A 27 -11.78 -1.21 4.92
N ALA A 28 -11.42 -0.76 6.11
CA ALA A 28 -10.46 0.29 6.24
C ALA A 28 -9.21 -0.29 5.60
N ALA A 29 -8.90 0.13 4.38
CA ALA A 29 -7.56 0.03 3.88
C ALA A 29 -6.73 0.67 5.02
N MET A 30 -6.07 -0.16 5.80
CA MET A 30 -5.03 0.29 6.70
C MET A 30 -4.02 0.97 5.79
N ASP A 31 -4.10 2.29 5.74
CA ASP A 31 -3.00 3.13 5.35
C ASP A 31 -1.90 2.82 6.37
N THR A 32 -1.20 1.72 6.12
CA THR A 32 0.04 1.46 6.83
C THR A 32 0.96 2.58 6.38
N PRO A 33 1.39 3.48 7.26
CA PRO A 33 2.40 4.44 6.89
C PRO A 33 3.54 3.67 6.26
N ALA A 34 4.09 4.19 5.16
CA ALA A 34 5.16 3.56 4.38
C ALA A 34 6.32 3.18 5.31
N GLY A 35 6.17 2.06 5.97
CA GLY A 35 7.10 1.46 6.91
C GLY A 35 7.55 0.12 6.35
N LYS A 36 8.72 -0.30 6.76
CA LYS A 36 9.25 -1.61 6.43
C LYS A 36 8.25 -2.70 6.83
N PRO A 37 8.04 -3.74 6.02
CA PRO A 37 7.05 -4.79 6.30
C PRO A 37 7.39 -5.54 7.59
N ALA A 38 6.37 -6.08 8.27
CA ALA A 38 6.54 -6.87 9.49
C ALA A 38 7.19 -8.24 9.25
N GLY A 39 7.46 -8.60 7.98
CA GLY A 39 8.08 -9.85 7.57
C GLY A 39 9.12 -9.63 6.49
N ILE A 40 9.37 -10.66 5.68
CA ILE A 40 10.23 -10.57 4.50
C ILE A 40 9.34 -10.49 3.27
N VAL A 41 9.52 -9.45 2.46
CA VAL A 41 8.90 -9.30 1.15
C VAL A 41 9.99 -9.40 0.10
N ILE A 42 9.78 -10.27 -0.89
CA ILE A 42 10.67 -10.43 -2.04
C ILE A 42 9.85 -10.13 -3.28
N LYS A 43 10.29 -9.17 -4.08
CA LYS A 43 9.59 -8.71 -5.28
C LYS A 43 10.55 -8.60 -6.44
N MET A 44 10.25 -9.28 -7.57
CA MET A 44 10.85 -8.94 -8.85
C MET A 44 10.25 -7.64 -9.34
N LEU A 45 11.09 -6.66 -9.65
CA LEU A 45 10.68 -5.37 -10.18
C LEU A 45 10.56 -5.44 -11.70
N ASP A 46 9.52 -4.82 -12.27
CA ASP A 46 9.38 -4.73 -13.72
C ASP A 46 10.28 -3.63 -14.27
N VAL A 47 11.47 -4.00 -14.59
CA VAL A 47 12.46 -3.11 -15.22
C VAL A 47 12.57 -3.33 -16.75
N GLY A 48 11.69 -4.18 -17.31
CA GLY A 48 11.76 -4.57 -18.71
C GLY A 48 12.87 -5.58 -18.97
N GLN A 49 13.85 -5.25 -19.82
CA GLN A 49 15.02 -6.09 -20.02
C GLN A 49 15.98 -5.92 -18.84
N GLY A 50 16.51 -7.03 -18.34
CA GLY A 50 17.39 -7.06 -17.18
C GLY A 50 16.71 -7.54 -15.91
N ASP A 51 17.46 -7.57 -14.84
CA ASP A 51 17.01 -8.05 -13.54
C ASP A 51 17.05 -6.95 -12.48
N ALA A 52 16.04 -6.95 -11.63
CA ALA A 52 16.02 -6.16 -10.39
C ALA A 52 15.16 -6.88 -9.35
N LEU A 53 15.76 -7.30 -8.25
CA LEU A 53 15.10 -8.00 -7.16
C LEU A 53 15.14 -7.16 -5.89
N LEU A 54 13.96 -6.82 -5.38
CA LEU A 54 13.82 -6.10 -4.12
C LEU A 54 13.55 -7.08 -2.98
N ILE A 55 14.31 -6.96 -1.89
CA ILE A 55 14.07 -7.67 -0.64
C ILE A 55 13.88 -6.63 0.46
N GLN A 56 12.72 -6.63 1.09
CA GLN A 56 12.41 -5.77 2.22
C GLN A 56 12.18 -6.62 3.45
N THR A 57 12.82 -6.25 4.55
CA THR A 57 12.60 -6.81 5.89
C THR A 57 12.14 -5.69 6.83
N GLY A 58 11.76 -6.02 8.05
CA GLY A 58 11.48 -5.01 9.08
C GLY A 58 12.66 -4.07 9.37
N GLU A 59 13.89 -4.46 8.99
CA GLU A 59 15.11 -3.72 9.31
C GLU A 59 15.82 -3.16 8.07
N GLN A 60 15.84 -3.90 6.96
CA GLN A 60 16.67 -3.60 5.80
C GLN A 60 15.89 -3.66 4.49
N THR A 61 16.31 -2.82 3.55
CA THR A 61 15.90 -2.84 2.13
C THR A 61 17.14 -3.17 1.31
N ILE A 62 17.07 -4.25 0.55
CA ILE A 62 18.18 -4.77 -0.27
C ILE A 62 17.69 -4.79 -1.71
N LEU A 63 18.46 -4.24 -2.62
CA LEU A 63 18.26 -4.34 -4.06
C LEU A 63 19.35 -5.21 -4.66
N ILE A 64 18.96 -6.20 -5.43
CA ILE A 64 19.89 -7.07 -6.18
C ILE A 64 19.67 -6.80 -7.65
N ASP A 65 20.72 -6.30 -8.31
CA ASP A 65 20.72 -5.77 -9.67
C ASP A 65 19.74 -4.59 -9.85
N SER A 66 19.85 -3.85 -10.92
CA SER A 66 19.13 -2.60 -11.16
C SER A 66 18.55 -2.45 -12.56
N GLY A 67 18.60 -3.50 -13.38
CA GLY A 67 18.15 -3.44 -14.76
C GLY A 67 19.12 -2.71 -15.69
N ASP A 68 18.66 -2.45 -16.91
CA ASP A 68 19.42 -1.73 -17.92
C ASP A 68 19.37 -0.20 -17.68
N VAL A 69 20.26 0.51 -18.34
CA VAL A 69 20.33 1.98 -18.34
C VAL A 69 18.97 2.63 -18.70
N ASP A 70 18.26 2.04 -19.67
CA ASP A 70 16.95 2.52 -20.11
C ASP A 70 15.83 2.20 -19.12
N ALA A 71 16.10 1.38 -18.10
CA ALA A 71 15.13 0.99 -17.09
C ALA A 71 15.07 1.93 -15.88
N ARG A 72 15.89 2.97 -15.80
CA ARG A 72 16.00 3.86 -14.63
C ARG A 72 14.66 4.42 -14.13
N ASP A 73 13.87 4.95 -15.05
CA ASP A 73 12.58 5.53 -14.71
C ASP A 73 11.60 4.45 -14.19
N LYS A 74 11.62 3.26 -14.79
CA LYS A 74 10.83 2.12 -14.32
C LYS A 74 11.28 1.66 -12.95
N LEU A 75 12.58 1.49 -12.75
CA LEU A 75 13.15 1.09 -11.45
C LEU A 75 12.74 2.08 -10.36
N GLN A 76 12.89 3.38 -10.63
CA GLN A 76 12.49 4.41 -9.68
C GLN A 76 11.00 4.34 -9.35
N HIS A 77 10.15 4.17 -10.35
CA HIS A 77 8.70 4.01 -10.16
C HIS A 77 8.37 2.76 -9.32
N GLU A 78 8.98 1.62 -9.62
CA GLU A 78 8.77 0.37 -8.89
C GLU A 78 9.22 0.47 -7.43
N LEU A 79 10.36 1.11 -7.16
CA LEU A 79 10.85 1.36 -5.81
C LEU A 79 9.92 2.30 -5.03
N GLN A 80 9.45 3.37 -5.66
CA GLN A 80 8.47 4.28 -5.04
C GLN A 80 7.16 3.57 -4.74
N ALA A 81 6.64 2.77 -5.67
CA ALA A 81 5.43 1.98 -5.48
C ALA A 81 5.57 0.94 -4.36
N ALA A 82 6.78 0.45 -4.11
CA ALA A 82 7.10 -0.43 -2.99
C ALA A 82 7.37 0.32 -1.67
N GLY A 83 7.23 1.65 -1.64
CA GLY A 83 7.47 2.48 -0.46
C GLY A 83 8.95 2.58 -0.07
N VAL A 84 9.87 2.32 -1.01
CA VAL A 84 11.31 2.39 -0.76
C VAL A 84 11.76 3.84 -0.78
N THR A 85 12.33 4.30 0.32
CA THR A 85 12.96 5.62 0.44
C THR A 85 14.47 5.55 0.55
N VAL A 86 14.98 4.42 1.03
CA VAL A 86 16.42 4.15 1.20
C VAL A 86 16.70 2.70 0.85
N ILE A 87 17.75 2.46 0.11
CA ILE A 87 18.33 1.13 -0.13
C ILE A 87 19.51 0.98 0.82
N ASP A 88 19.41 0.03 1.76
CA ASP A 88 20.47 -0.23 2.73
C ASP A 88 21.63 -1.00 2.10
N LYS A 89 21.32 -1.85 1.11
CA LYS A 89 22.33 -2.63 0.38
C LYS A 89 21.96 -2.76 -1.08
N LEU A 90 22.93 -2.53 -1.95
CA LEU A 90 22.87 -2.85 -3.37
C LEU A 90 23.87 -3.99 -3.67
N ILE A 91 23.39 -5.05 -4.28
CA ILE A 91 24.19 -6.20 -4.69
C ILE A 91 24.12 -6.28 -6.20
N ILE A 92 25.26 -6.28 -6.89
CA ILE A 92 25.35 -6.49 -8.33
C ILE A 92 25.89 -7.87 -8.56
N THR A 93 25.14 -8.70 -9.28
CA THR A 93 25.53 -10.09 -9.55
C THR A 93 26.69 -10.16 -10.51
N HIS A 94 26.69 -9.31 -11.54
CA HIS A 94 27.77 -9.19 -12.50
C HIS A 94 27.71 -7.85 -13.28
N PRO A 95 28.82 -7.36 -13.83
CA PRO A 95 28.93 -6.01 -14.38
C PRO A 95 28.44 -5.92 -15.83
N HIS A 96 27.27 -6.44 -16.15
CA HIS A 96 26.61 -6.21 -17.44
C HIS A 96 25.59 -5.07 -17.33
N ALA A 97 25.31 -4.40 -18.45
CA ALA A 97 24.45 -3.22 -18.49
C ALA A 97 23.03 -3.49 -17.97
N ASP A 98 22.49 -4.66 -18.28
CA ASP A 98 21.16 -5.12 -17.87
C ASP A 98 21.03 -5.51 -16.38
N HIS A 99 22.13 -5.39 -15.61
CA HIS A 99 22.17 -5.61 -14.15
C HIS A 99 22.68 -4.41 -13.35
N LEU A 100 23.48 -3.55 -14.01
CA LEU A 100 24.16 -2.41 -13.35
C LEU A 100 23.73 -1.06 -13.93
N GLY A 101 22.77 -1.03 -14.84
CA GLY A 101 22.43 0.18 -15.60
C GLY A 101 21.50 1.15 -14.90
N GLY A 102 20.68 0.68 -13.97
CA GLY A 102 19.60 1.40 -13.33
C GLY A 102 19.97 2.43 -12.25
#